data_876255ce558f1bc6c463f54041698b1a
#
_entry.id   876255ce558f1bc6c463f54041698b1a
#
_cell.length_a   1.000
_cell.length_b   1.000
_cell.length_c   1.000
_cell.angle_alpha   90.00
_cell.angle_beta   90.00
_cell.angle_gamma   90.00
#
_symmetry.space_group_name_H-M   'P 1'
#
loop_
_entity.id
_entity.type
_entity.pdbx_description
1 polymer ?
#
loop_
_entity_poly.entity_id
_entity_poly.type
_entity_poly.pdbx_seq_one_letter_code
_entity_poly.pdbx_strand_id
1 'polypeptide(L)'
;MYGYPLPTTPRLSQEEAAGRLYPFTDVVSPANFTVKAMHLLFSFASQDRQTAWCDTPLFPALFRRAGYDTLMFDNQTTFTLENDDVWDQEIRHFLYHPRLSPQLFTHCNADKYPFDEGLLADFDRQDLRFRNPHRLTIFHLMGQHVAYRNRFPAEAGYFTADSIPEYSTSGLRRSRDERRIVADYDNAVRYNDRVVGEILDRCRTRDAVVVYLSDHGEGVVDYAHRNGRVHDAALSADGCRP
;
A
#
# COMPACT_ATOMS: atom_id res chain seq x y z
N MET A 1 -8.39 1.80 -15.71
CA MET A 1 -9.08 2.12 -14.46
C MET A 1 -8.97 3.63 -14.23
N TYR A 2 -10.02 4.29 -13.73
CA TYR A 2 -10.07 5.73 -13.45
C TYR A 2 -9.71 6.69 -14.61
N GLY A 3 -9.87 6.26 -15.86
CA GLY A 3 -9.66 7.10 -17.04
C GLY A 3 -8.20 7.37 -17.44
N TYR A 4 -7.22 6.75 -16.77
CA TYR A 4 -5.82 6.87 -17.21
C TYR A 4 -5.63 6.19 -18.58
N PRO A 5 -4.97 6.85 -19.55
CA PRO A 5 -4.98 6.39 -20.95
C PRO A 5 -4.10 5.17 -21.19
N LEU A 6 -3.10 4.90 -20.36
CA LEU A 6 -2.22 3.75 -20.53
C LEU A 6 -2.72 2.52 -19.75
N PRO A 7 -2.49 1.30 -20.24
CA PRO A 7 -2.98 0.08 -19.62
C PRO A 7 -2.11 -0.35 -18.42
N THR A 8 -2.15 0.44 -17.36
CA THR A 8 -1.36 0.19 -16.14
C THR A 8 -1.98 -0.83 -15.20
N THR A 9 -3.31 -1.08 -15.31
CA THR A 9 -4.03 -1.99 -14.43
C THR A 9 -4.86 -3.03 -15.20
N PRO A 10 -4.25 -3.84 -16.10
CA PRO A 10 -5.00 -4.75 -16.96
C PRO A 10 -5.76 -5.86 -16.20
N ARG A 11 -5.19 -6.38 -15.09
CA ARG A 11 -5.84 -7.41 -14.28
C ARG A 11 -7.05 -6.87 -13.54
N LEU A 12 -6.89 -5.75 -12.83
CA LEU A 12 -8.01 -5.10 -12.12
C LEU A 12 -9.10 -4.64 -13.10
N SER A 13 -8.73 -4.13 -14.28
CA SER A 13 -9.69 -3.77 -15.32
C SER A 13 -10.47 -4.98 -15.84
N GLN A 14 -9.83 -6.15 -15.93
CA GLN A 14 -10.51 -7.39 -16.29
C GLN A 14 -11.49 -7.84 -15.20
N GLU A 15 -11.14 -7.71 -13.92
CA GLU A 15 -12.02 -8.03 -12.79
C GLU A 15 -13.24 -7.10 -12.76
N GLU A 16 -13.01 -5.80 -13.00
CA GLU A 16 -14.06 -4.79 -13.11
C GLU A 16 -15.02 -5.12 -14.27
N ALA A 17 -14.49 -5.37 -15.46
CA ALA A 17 -15.30 -5.73 -16.63
C ALA A 17 -16.11 -7.03 -16.44
N ALA A 18 -15.61 -7.93 -15.61
CA ALA A 18 -16.30 -9.17 -15.26
C ALA A 18 -17.30 -9.02 -14.08
N GLY A 19 -17.49 -7.81 -13.56
CA GLY A 19 -18.40 -7.51 -12.45
C GLY A 19 -17.97 -8.09 -11.10
N ARG A 20 -16.68 -8.40 -10.94
CA ARG A 20 -16.12 -8.94 -9.68
C ARG A 20 -15.35 -7.91 -8.87
N LEU A 21 -15.09 -6.74 -9.42
CA LEU A 21 -14.45 -5.62 -8.74
C LEU A 21 -15.33 -4.38 -8.87
N TYR A 22 -15.50 -3.68 -7.77
CA TYR A 22 -16.28 -2.45 -7.68
C TYR A 22 -15.34 -1.29 -7.31
N PRO A 23 -14.95 -0.42 -8.27
CA PRO A 23 -14.09 0.72 -7.98
C PRO A 23 -14.87 1.81 -7.25
N PHE A 24 -14.30 2.31 -6.17
CA PHE A 24 -14.79 3.52 -5.51
C PHE A 24 -14.07 4.72 -6.13
N THR A 25 -14.82 5.69 -6.65
CA THR A 25 -14.29 6.86 -7.36
C THR A 25 -14.22 8.12 -6.53
N ASP A 26 -14.83 8.11 -5.36
CA ASP A 26 -14.88 9.24 -4.42
C ASP A 26 -14.28 8.82 -3.07
N VAL A 27 -12.97 8.58 -3.09
CA VAL A 27 -12.19 8.18 -1.89
C VAL A 27 -10.99 9.09 -1.77
N VAL A 28 -10.79 9.64 -0.58
CA VAL A 28 -9.68 10.53 -0.25
C VAL A 28 -8.89 9.92 0.90
N SER A 29 -7.56 9.86 0.75
CA SER A 29 -6.69 9.47 1.86
C SER A 29 -6.71 10.54 2.95
N PRO A 30 -6.77 10.13 4.22
CA PRO A 30 -6.75 11.07 5.34
C PRO A 30 -5.37 11.71 5.58
N ALA A 31 -4.33 11.22 4.91
CA ALA A 31 -2.96 11.71 5.06
C ALA A 31 -2.17 11.55 3.77
N ASN A 32 -1.06 12.27 3.66
CA ASN A 32 -0.17 12.26 2.50
C ASN A 32 1.12 11.45 2.74
N PHE A 33 1.20 10.69 3.83
CA PHE A 33 2.32 9.80 4.14
C PHE A 33 1.86 8.58 4.96
N THR A 34 2.58 7.49 4.79
CA THR A 34 2.20 6.14 5.24
C THR A 34 1.91 6.05 6.74
N VAL A 35 2.78 6.59 7.61
CA VAL A 35 2.61 6.44 9.08
C VAL A 35 1.25 6.95 9.52
N LYS A 36 0.94 8.19 9.17
CA LYS A 36 -0.32 8.82 9.58
C LYS A 36 -1.54 8.17 8.92
N ALA A 37 -1.42 7.81 7.64
CA ALA A 37 -2.46 7.07 6.96
C ALA A 37 -2.75 5.73 7.64
N MET A 38 -1.71 4.98 8.00
CA MET A 38 -1.85 3.69 8.69
C MET A 38 -2.45 3.83 10.09
N HIS A 39 -2.09 4.87 10.85
CA HIS A 39 -2.73 5.13 12.14
C HIS A 39 -4.24 5.27 12.01
N LEU A 40 -4.70 6.00 11.00
CA LEU A 40 -6.12 6.22 10.74
C LEU A 40 -6.80 4.99 10.10
N LEU A 41 -6.11 4.30 9.19
CA LEU A 41 -6.62 3.07 8.56
C LEU A 41 -6.82 1.94 9.58
N PHE A 42 -5.93 1.83 10.57
CA PHE A 42 -5.99 0.75 11.56
C PHE A 42 -6.86 1.07 12.77
N SER A 43 -7.23 2.34 12.98
CA SER A 43 -8.02 2.80 14.11
C SER A 43 -9.44 3.21 13.72
N PHE A 44 -10.25 3.54 14.70
CA PHE A 44 -11.56 4.19 14.49
C PHE A 44 -11.49 5.71 14.64
N ALA A 45 -10.28 6.28 14.63
CA ALA A 45 -10.09 7.72 14.57
C ALA A 45 -10.52 8.27 13.21
N SER A 46 -10.94 9.52 13.19
CA SER A 46 -11.34 10.25 12.00
C SER A 46 -10.83 11.68 12.10
N GLN A 47 -10.47 12.28 10.98
CA GLN A 47 -10.09 13.71 10.96
C GLN A 47 -11.24 14.64 11.39
N ASP A 48 -12.47 14.22 11.20
CA ASP A 48 -13.67 14.98 11.63
C ASP A 48 -13.89 14.93 13.14
N ARG A 49 -13.27 13.98 13.82
CA ARG A 49 -13.33 13.81 15.25
C ARG A 49 -11.95 14.05 15.82
N GLN A 50 -11.82 14.99 16.74
CA GLN A 50 -10.55 15.29 17.42
C GLN A 50 -10.13 14.16 18.40
N THR A 51 -10.27 12.91 17.98
CA THR A 51 -9.90 11.73 18.77
C THR A 51 -8.58 11.20 18.25
N ALA A 52 -7.59 11.11 19.12
CA ALA A 52 -6.30 10.54 18.75
C ALA A 52 -6.46 9.05 18.37
N TRP A 53 -5.70 8.57 17.41
CA TRP A 53 -5.77 7.19 16.95
C TRP A 53 -5.49 6.18 18.09
N CYS A 54 -4.61 6.53 19.03
CA CYS A 54 -4.25 5.71 20.18
C CYS A 54 -5.36 5.59 21.24
N ASP A 55 -6.33 6.50 21.21
CA ASP A 55 -7.49 6.48 22.12
C ASP A 55 -8.67 5.66 21.55
N THR A 56 -8.51 5.08 20.37
CA THR A 56 -9.54 4.27 19.72
C THR A 56 -9.08 2.81 19.58
N PRO A 57 -10.02 1.85 19.52
CA PRO A 57 -9.68 0.47 19.23
C PRO A 57 -9.00 0.35 17.84
N LEU A 58 -8.07 -0.59 17.73
CA LEU A 58 -7.47 -0.97 16.44
C LEU A 58 -8.26 -2.14 15.85
N PHE A 59 -8.66 -2.03 14.57
CA PHE A 59 -9.54 -3.05 13.98
C PHE A 59 -8.91 -4.46 13.98
N PRO A 60 -7.59 -4.68 13.77
CA PRO A 60 -7.03 -6.03 13.86
C PRO A 60 -7.18 -6.63 15.26
N ALA A 61 -7.09 -5.81 16.33
CA ALA A 61 -7.33 -6.29 17.69
C ALA A 61 -8.77 -6.76 17.91
N LEU A 62 -9.75 -6.10 17.27
CA LEU A 62 -11.14 -6.53 17.34
C LEU A 62 -11.35 -7.87 16.63
N PHE A 63 -10.76 -8.08 15.45
CA PHE A 63 -10.79 -9.38 14.77
C PHE A 63 -10.14 -10.47 15.62
N ARG A 64 -8.99 -10.20 16.23
CA ARG A 64 -8.35 -11.14 17.17
C ARG A 64 -9.28 -11.52 18.31
N ARG A 65 -9.92 -10.53 18.94
CA ARG A 65 -10.87 -10.75 20.04
C ARG A 65 -12.11 -11.52 19.61
N ALA A 66 -12.50 -11.39 18.35
CA ALA A 66 -13.59 -12.16 17.75
C ALA A 66 -13.18 -13.59 17.34
N GLY A 67 -11.94 -14.01 17.61
CA GLY A 67 -11.46 -15.37 17.34
C GLY A 67 -10.91 -15.59 15.92
N TYR A 68 -10.65 -14.52 15.18
CA TYR A 68 -10.00 -14.60 13.87
C TYR A 68 -8.48 -14.81 14.00
N ASP A 69 -7.91 -15.58 13.10
CA ASP A 69 -6.48 -15.46 12.81
C ASP A 69 -6.23 -14.16 12.05
N THR A 70 -5.31 -13.34 12.55
CA THR A 70 -4.93 -12.07 11.94
C THR A 70 -3.50 -12.18 11.43
N LEU A 71 -3.31 -12.11 10.11
CA LEU A 71 -2.03 -12.27 9.45
C LEU A 71 -1.62 -10.94 8.79
N MET A 72 -0.37 -10.52 9.04
CA MET A 72 0.21 -9.34 8.42
C MET A 72 1.40 -9.75 7.54
N PHE A 73 1.31 -9.44 6.26
CA PHE A 73 2.39 -9.60 5.29
C PHE A 73 2.82 -8.21 4.84
N ASP A 74 3.98 -7.78 5.31
CA ASP A 74 4.51 -6.45 5.10
C ASP A 74 5.84 -6.52 4.35
N ASN A 75 5.95 -5.79 3.25
CA ASN A 75 7.18 -5.67 2.47
C ASN A 75 7.80 -4.27 2.52
N GLN A 76 7.20 -3.34 3.24
CA GLN A 76 7.83 -2.05 3.40
C GLN A 76 9.09 -2.20 4.25
N THR A 77 10.23 -2.08 3.59
CA THR A 77 11.53 -1.98 4.25
C THR A 77 11.71 -0.56 4.75
N THR A 78 11.08 -0.27 5.82
CA THR A 78 11.39 0.94 6.56
C THR A 78 12.68 0.78 7.36
N PHE A 79 13.45 -0.32 7.19
CA PHE A 79 14.41 -0.74 8.22
C PHE A 79 15.74 -1.22 7.66
N THR A 80 16.62 -0.31 7.36
CA THR A 80 18.03 -0.53 7.68
C THR A 80 18.24 -0.11 9.13
N LEU A 81 18.85 -0.98 9.93
CA LEU A 81 19.20 -0.71 11.33
C LEU A 81 20.14 0.49 11.51
N GLU A 82 20.55 1.13 10.44
CA GLU A 82 21.56 2.17 10.34
C GLU A 82 20.99 3.59 10.20
N ASN A 83 19.70 3.75 9.92
CA ASN A 83 19.06 5.05 9.85
C ASN A 83 18.08 5.21 11.01
N ASP A 84 18.48 5.95 12.02
CA ASP A 84 17.63 6.49 13.12
C ASP A 84 16.67 7.58 12.59
N ASP A 85 15.99 7.32 11.49
CA ASP A 85 14.99 8.25 10.99
C ASP A 85 13.73 8.17 11.88
N VAL A 86 13.31 9.31 12.43
CA VAL A 86 12.20 9.42 13.39
C VAL A 86 10.91 8.78 12.85
N TRP A 87 10.70 8.85 11.53
CA TRP A 87 9.54 8.29 10.85
C TRP A 87 9.49 6.77 10.89
N ASP A 88 10.64 6.11 10.78
CA ASP A 88 10.75 4.66 10.85
C ASP A 88 10.48 4.13 12.27
N GLN A 89 10.81 4.89 13.29
CA GLN A 89 10.54 4.52 14.67
C GLN A 89 9.03 4.49 14.98
N GLU A 90 8.24 5.40 14.41
CA GLU A 90 6.80 5.45 14.65
C GLU A 90 6.05 4.26 14.04
N ILE A 91 6.37 3.83 12.82
CA ILE A 91 5.77 2.62 12.21
C ILE A 91 6.19 1.37 13.00
N ARG A 92 7.45 1.26 13.40
CA ARG A 92 7.92 0.18 14.26
C ARG A 92 7.16 0.13 15.58
N HIS A 93 6.95 1.29 16.18
CA HIS A 93 6.22 1.41 17.43
C HIS A 93 4.79 0.94 17.30
N PHE A 94 4.17 1.22 16.17
CA PHE A 94 2.77 0.88 15.92
C PHE A 94 2.57 -0.58 15.52
N LEU A 95 3.22 -1.04 14.43
CA LEU A 95 2.97 -2.37 13.86
C LEU A 95 3.79 -3.48 14.52
N TYR A 96 5.00 -3.16 14.97
CA TYR A 96 5.97 -4.14 15.47
C TYR A 96 6.34 -3.94 16.93
N HIS A 97 5.65 -3.06 17.64
CA HIS A 97 5.93 -2.89 19.07
C HIS A 97 5.74 -4.22 19.81
N PRO A 98 6.74 -4.70 20.60
CA PRO A 98 6.70 -6.04 21.23
C PRO A 98 5.47 -6.28 22.11
N ARG A 99 4.85 -5.21 22.61
CA ARG A 99 3.63 -5.29 23.43
C ARG A 99 2.34 -5.18 22.61
N LEU A 100 2.36 -4.54 21.43
CA LEU A 100 1.18 -4.31 20.61
C LEU A 100 1.04 -5.38 19.52
N SER A 101 2.12 -5.71 18.81
CA SER A 101 2.09 -6.65 17.71
C SER A 101 1.45 -8.01 18.07
N PRO A 102 1.78 -8.66 19.21
CA PRO A 102 1.14 -9.91 19.59
C PRO A 102 -0.36 -9.79 19.92
N GLN A 103 -0.82 -8.57 20.21
CA GLN A 103 -2.25 -8.31 20.45
C GLN A 103 -3.00 -8.05 19.15
N LEU A 104 -2.32 -7.57 18.11
CA LEU A 104 -2.88 -7.25 16.82
C LEU A 104 -2.87 -8.44 15.87
N PHE A 105 -1.74 -9.17 15.83
CA PHE A 105 -1.51 -10.20 14.81
C PHE A 105 -1.18 -11.56 15.40
N THR A 106 -1.76 -12.59 14.81
CA THR A 106 -1.38 -14.00 15.04
C THR A 106 -0.03 -14.30 14.39
N HIS A 107 0.24 -13.63 13.26
CA HIS A 107 1.46 -13.79 12.49
C HIS A 107 1.83 -12.50 11.77
N CYS A 108 3.13 -12.19 11.78
CA CYS A 108 3.77 -11.20 10.91
C CYS A 108 4.96 -11.88 10.22
N ASN A 109 5.18 -11.60 8.93
CA ASN A 109 6.39 -12.10 8.26
C ASN A 109 7.65 -11.40 8.80
N ALA A 110 8.75 -12.13 8.89
CA ALA A 110 10.05 -11.60 9.28
C ALA A 110 10.87 -11.13 8.06
N ASP A 111 10.72 -11.86 6.94
CA ASP A 111 11.52 -11.62 5.74
C ASP A 111 10.96 -10.46 4.92
N LYS A 112 11.86 -9.73 4.28
CA LYS A 112 11.55 -8.69 3.29
C LYS A 112 12.06 -9.15 1.93
N TYR A 113 11.36 -8.77 0.89
CA TYR A 113 11.62 -9.24 -0.47
C TYR A 113 11.97 -8.07 -1.39
N PRO A 114 12.82 -8.29 -2.39
CA PRO A 114 13.10 -7.25 -3.39
C PRO A 114 11.84 -6.75 -4.10
N PHE A 115 10.85 -7.64 -4.27
CA PHE A 115 9.56 -7.34 -4.90
C PHE A 115 8.42 -7.99 -4.13
N ASP A 116 7.24 -7.38 -4.21
CA ASP A 116 6.05 -7.75 -3.41
C ASP A 116 5.54 -9.18 -3.68
N GLU A 117 5.86 -9.78 -4.83
CA GLU A 117 5.51 -11.17 -5.11
C GLU A 117 6.13 -12.16 -4.10
N GLY A 118 7.24 -11.79 -3.46
CA GLY A 118 7.86 -12.60 -2.41
C GLY A 118 6.94 -12.85 -1.23
N LEU A 119 6.04 -11.91 -0.91
CA LEU A 119 5.04 -12.09 0.15
C LEU A 119 4.03 -13.20 -0.16
N LEU A 120 3.80 -13.51 -1.45
CA LEU A 120 2.84 -14.54 -1.85
C LEU A 120 3.33 -15.93 -1.45
N ALA A 121 4.64 -16.18 -1.55
CA ALA A 121 5.24 -17.44 -1.08
C ALA A 121 5.14 -17.59 0.44
N ASP A 122 5.28 -16.49 1.19
CA ASP A 122 5.04 -16.45 2.62
C ASP A 122 3.58 -16.75 2.96
N PHE A 123 2.68 -16.07 2.27
CA PHE A 123 1.24 -16.30 2.44
C PHE A 123 0.90 -17.78 2.20
N ASP A 124 1.35 -18.38 1.12
CA ASP A 124 1.07 -19.76 0.79
C ASP A 124 1.57 -20.74 1.87
N ARG A 125 2.76 -20.48 2.46
CA ARG A 125 3.28 -21.26 3.60
C ARG A 125 2.43 -21.10 4.86
N GLN A 126 2.01 -19.89 5.18
CA GLN A 126 1.21 -19.64 6.38
C GLN A 126 -0.24 -20.10 6.20
N ASP A 127 -0.76 -20.07 4.98
CA ASP A 127 -2.07 -20.59 4.66
C ASP A 127 -2.24 -22.08 4.97
N LEU A 128 -1.19 -22.85 4.80
CA LEU A 128 -1.16 -24.26 5.20
C LEU A 128 -1.11 -24.46 6.73
N ARG A 129 -0.56 -23.48 7.45
CA ARG A 129 -0.39 -23.51 8.90
C ARG A 129 -1.62 -23.03 9.66
N PHE A 130 -2.18 -21.90 9.24
CA PHE A 130 -3.35 -21.29 9.87
C PHE A 130 -4.61 -21.76 9.16
N ARG A 131 -5.34 -22.69 9.78
CA ARG A 131 -6.53 -23.34 9.20
C ARG A 131 -7.85 -22.80 9.73
N ASN A 132 -7.83 -21.75 10.55
CA ASN A 132 -9.05 -21.11 11.01
C ASN A 132 -9.81 -20.54 9.78
N PRO A 133 -11.10 -20.90 9.59
CA PRO A 133 -11.90 -20.35 8.50
C PRO A 133 -12.11 -18.84 8.65
N HIS A 134 -12.09 -18.33 9.88
CA HIS A 134 -12.20 -16.91 10.17
C HIS A 134 -10.82 -16.26 10.19
N ARG A 135 -10.52 -15.50 9.15
CA ARG A 135 -9.19 -14.92 8.96
C ARG A 135 -9.26 -13.48 8.47
N LEU A 136 -8.46 -12.62 9.05
CA LEU A 136 -8.11 -11.32 8.52
C LEU A 136 -6.68 -11.40 7.99
N THR A 137 -6.49 -11.16 6.71
CA THR A 137 -5.16 -11.11 6.10
C THR A 137 -4.92 -9.72 5.55
N ILE A 138 -3.79 -9.11 5.90
CA ILE A 138 -3.40 -7.79 5.46
C ILE A 138 -2.08 -7.93 4.68
N PHE A 139 -2.05 -7.42 3.46
CA PHE A 139 -0.85 -7.25 2.65
C PHE A 139 -0.50 -5.76 2.61
N HIS A 140 0.63 -5.39 3.17
CA HIS A 140 1.19 -4.06 3.08
C HIS A 140 2.32 -4.08 2.06
N LEU A 141 1.98 -3.77 0.83
CA LEU A 141 2.87 -3.85 -0.32
C LEU A 141 3.78 -2.63 -0.37
N MET A 142 4.98 -2.79 -0.92
CA MET A 142 5.82 -1.67 -1.31
C MET A 142 5.18 -0.88 -2.47
N GLY A 143 4.49 -1.58 -3.34
CA GLY A 143 3.66 -1.02 -4.41
C GLY A 143 4.41 -0.01 -5.27
N GLN A 144 3.90 1.22 -5.33
CA GLN A 144 4.45 2.32 -6.11
C GLN A 144 5.24 3.33 -5.26
N HIS A 145 5.80 2.91 -4.12
CA HIS A 145 6.62 3.78 -3.28
C HIS A 145 7.80 4.40 -4.08
N VAL A 146 8.16 5.63 -3.77
CA VAL A 146 9.23 6.39 -4.42
C VAL A 146 10.51 5.55 -4.64
N ALA A 147 11.33 5.94 -5.62
CA ALA A 147 12.31 5.13 -6.34
C ALA A 147 11.64 4.02 -7.17
N TYR A 148 10.64 4.43 -7.95
CA TYR A 148 9.74 3.56 -8.73
C TYR A 148 10.44 2.50 -9.55
N ARG A 149 11.63 2.83 -10.12
CA ARG A 149 12.44 1.88 -10.89
C ARG A 149 12.82 0.63 -10.08
N ASN A 150 12.87 0.72 -8.77
CA ASN A 150 13.21 -0.39 -7.86
C ASN A 150 11.97 -1.19 -7.41
N ARG A 151 10.78 -0.88 -7.94
CA ARG A 151 9.53 -1.52 -7.52
C ARG A 151 9.10 -2.68 -8.42
N PHE A 152 9.83 -2.93 -9.49
CA PHE A 152 9.58 -4.03 -10.42
C PHE A 152 10.91 -4.58 -10.97
N PRO A 153 10.99 -5.88 -11.31
CA PRO A 153 12.16 -6.46 -11.94
C PRO A 153 12.33 -5.91 -13.37
N ALA A 154 13.56 -5.88 -13.87
CA ALA A 154 13.88 -5.24 -15.15
C ALA A 154 13.06 -5.80 -16.32
N GLU A 155 12.84 -7.11 -16.33
CA GLU A 155 12.08 -7.84 -17.34
C GLU A 155 10.56 -7.55 -17.33
N ALA A 156 10.06 -7.00 -16.24
CA ALA A 156 8.66 -6.58 -16.14
C ALA A 156 8.41 -5.14 -16.66
N GLY A 157 9.47 -4.45 -17.08
CA GLY A 157 9.34 -3.12 -17.70
C GLY A 157 8.54 -3.20 -19.00
N TYR A 158 7.51 -2.40 -19.13
CA TYR A 158 6.60 -2.34 -20.28
C TYR A 158 6.58 -0.95 -20.93
N PHE A 159 6.53 0.10 -20.13
CA PHE A 159 6.52 1.47 -20.59
C PHE A 159 7.94 2.06 -20.63
N THR A 160 8.17 2.94 -21.58
CA THR A 160 9.41 3.71 -21.72
C THR A 160 9.07 5.21 -21.78
N ALA A 161 10.07 6.09 -21.73
CA ALA A 161 9.85 7.52 -21.88
C ALA A 161 9.07 7.88 -23.15
N ASP A 162 9.22 7.08 -24.23
CA ASP A 162 8.55 7.31 -25.51
C ASP A 162 7.08 6.83 -25.48
N SER A 163 6.69 6.01 -24.51
CA SER A 163 5.30 5.63 -24.26
C SER A 163 4.49 6.72 -23.55
N ILE A 164 5.16 7.65 -22.87
CA ILE A 164 4.52 8.64 -22.01
C ILE A 164 4.25 9.92 -22.79
N PRO A 165 3.02 10.49 -22.72
CA PRO A 165 2.69 11.76 -23.34
C PRO A 165 3.64 12.89 -22.92
N GLU A 166 4.00 13.75 -23.87
CA GLU A 166 4.86 14.92 -23.63
C GLU A 166 4.22 15.91 -22.65
N TYR A 167 2.89 15.96 -22.65
CA TYR A 167 2.13 16.82 -21.74
C TYR A 167 1.37 15.99 -20.71
N SER A 168 1.36 16.47 -19.47
CA SER A 168 0.51 15.90 -18.41
C SER A 168 -0.98 16.25 -18.65
N THR A 169 -1.86 15.65 -17.88
CA THR A 169 -3.29 16.00 -17.89
C THR A 169 -3.55 17.45 -17.44
N SER A 170 -2.65 18.02 -16.65
CA SER A 170 -2.69 19.43 -16.24
C SER A 170 -2.07 20.39 -17.28
N GLY A 171 -1.55 19.88 -18.40
CA GLY A 171 -0.89 20.67 -19.43
C GLY A 171 0.60 20.97 -19.18
N LEU A 172 1.20 20.38 -18.15
CA LEU A 172 2.63 20.52 -17.88
C LEU A 172 3.44 19.78 -18.95
N ARG A 173 4.38 20.48 -19.61
CA ARG A 173 5.30 19.86 -20.56
C ARG A 173 6.41 19.12 -19.82
N ARG A 174 6.52 17.82 -20.06
CA ARG A 174 7.52 16.95 -19.47
C ARG A 174 8.77 16.83 -20.34
N SER A 175 9.93 16.96 -19.75
CA SER A 175 11.21 16.57 -20.36
C SER A 175 11.27 15.04 -20.57
N ARG A 176 12.27 14.57 -21.32
CA ARG A 176 12.47 13.12 -21.51
C ARG A 176 12.77 12.38 -20.20
N ASP A 177 13.52 12.99 -19.29
CA ASP A 177 13.84 12.40 -18.00
C ASP A 177 12.61 12.33 -17.09
N GLU A 178 11.77 13.35 -17.10
CA GLU A 178 10.48 13.33 -16.39
C GLU A 178 9.54 12.26 -16.96
N ARG A 179 9.49 12.10 -18.27
CA ARG A 179 8.72 11.00 -18.89
C ARG A 179 9.27 9.63 -18.50
N ARG A 180 10.59 9.50 -18.28
CA ARG A 180 11.17 8.25 -17.74
C ARG A 180 10.67 7.98 -16.33
N ILE A 181 10.62 9.00 -15.46
CA ILE A 181 10.08 8.86 -14.08
C ILE A 181 8.62 8.38 -14.13
N VAL A 182 7.80 8.98 -14.98
CA VAL A 182 6.40 8.56 -15.16
C VAL A 182 6.32 7.12 -15.69
N ALA A 183 7.16 6.74 -16.66
CA ALA A 183 7.22 5.38 -17.17
C ALA A 183 7.60 4.35 -16.09
N ASP A 184 8.56 4.70 -15.23
CA ASP A 184 8.95 3.85 -14.11
C ASP A 184 7.80 3.71 -13.09
N TYR A 185 7.06 4.78 -12.82
CA TYR A 185 5.85 4.72 -12.00
C TYR A 185 4.77 3.84 -12.62
N ASP A 186 4.48 4.01 -13.90
CA ASP A 186 3.48 3.22 -14.63
C ASP A 186 3.86 1.72 -14.67
N ASN A 187 5.16 1.42 -14.80
CA ASN A 187 5.68 0.07 -14.70
C ASN A 187 5.48 -0.52 -13.29
N ALA A 188 5.72 0.28 -12.25
CA ALA A 188 5.48 -0.13 -10.87
C ALA A 188 3.98 -0.40 -10.62
N VAL A 189 3.08 0.46 -11.12
CA VAL A 189 1.63 0.24 -11.05
C VAL A 189 1.24 -1.06 -11.77
N ARG A 190 1.76 -1.27 -12.98
CA ARG A 190 1.46 -2.47 -13.77
C ARG A 190 1.96 -3.76 -13.10
N TYR A 191 3.13 -3.70 -12.48
CA TYR A 191 3.67 -4.82 -11.73
C TYR A 191 2.85 -5.11 -10.48
N ASN A 192 2.46 -4.07 -9.74
CA ASN A 192 1.59 -4.21 -8.58
C ASN A 192 0.20 -4.76 -8.95
N ASP A 193 -0.37 -4.34 -10.07
CA ASP A 193 -1.62 -4.91 -10.62
C ASP A 193 -1.52 -6.43 -10.83
N ARG A 194 -0.37 -6.94 -11.29
CA ARG A 194 -0.09 -8.37 -11.38
C ARG A 194 -0.08 -9.03 -9.99
N VAL A 195 0.65 -8.46 -9.04
CA VAL A 195 0.74 -9.00 -7.67
C VAL A 195 -0.63 -9.04 -7.00
N VAL A 196 -1.40 -7.95 -7.10
CA VAL A 196 -2.77 -7.89 -6.58
C VAL A 196 -3.67 -8.91 -7.28
N GLY A 197 -3.53 -9.08 -8.60
CA GLY A 197 -4.23 -10.11 -9.35
C GLY A 197 -3.93 -11.52 -8.83
N GLU A 198 -2.69 -11.82 -8.48
CA GLU A 198 -2.30 -13.10 -7.89
C GLU A 198 -2.85 -13.29 -6.45
N ILE A 199 -3.01 -12.22 -5.67
CA ILE A 199 -3.72 -12.25 -4.38
C ILE A 199 -5.20 -12.57 -4.62
N LEU A 200 -5.84 -11.92 -5.56
CA LEU A 200 -7.24 -12.18 -5.92
C LEU A 200 -7.44 -13.64 -6.36
N ASP A 201 -6.54 -14.20 -7.15
CA ASP A 201 -6.62 -15.60 -7.60
C ASP A 201 -6.58 -16.58 -6.42
N ARG A 202 -5.78 -16.30 -5.38
CA ARG A 202 -5.74 -17.10 -4.14
C ARG A 202 -7.02 -16.99 -3.30
N CYS A 203 -7.76 -15.90 -3.47
CA CYS A 203 -9.04 -15.69 -2.77
C CYS A 203 -10.25 -16.27 -3.52
N ARG A 204 -10.14 -16.58 -4.82
CA ARG A 204 -11.27 -16.99 -5.67
C ARG A 204 -12.03 -18.22 -5.20
N THR A 205 -11.36 -19.16 -4.57
CA THR A 205 -11.96 -20.41 -4.08
C THR A 205 -12.43 -20.32 -2.63
N ARG A 206 -12.43 -19.11 -2.06
CA ARG A 206 -12.75 -18.83 -0.67
C ARG A 206 -13.97 -17.93 -0.58
N ASP A 207 -14.71 -18.04 0.50
CA ASP A 207 -15.69 -17.04 0.91
C ASP A 207 -14.93 -15.83 1.50
N ALA A 208 -14.49 -14.93 0.64
CA ALA A 208 -13.60 -13.83 1.02
C ALA A 208 -14.05 -12.51 0.42
N VAL A 209 -13.91 -11.44 1.20
CA VAL A 209 -13.99 -10.06 0.74
C VAL A 209 -12.57 -9.51 0.69
N VAL A 210 -12.19 -8.95 -0.46
CA VAL A 210 -10.89 -8.29 -0.65
C VAL A 210 -11.12 -6.80 -0.81
N VAL A 211 -10.41 -6.02 -0.01
CA VAL A 211 -10.37 -4.56 -0.10
C VAL A 211 -8.96 -4.15 -0.52
N TYR A 212 -8.84 -3.47 -1.65
CA TYR A 212 -7.57 -2.93 -2.14
C TYR A 212 -7.63 -1.42 -2.16
N LEU A 213 -6.67 -0.76 -1.56
CA LEU A 213 -6.58 0.71 -1.48
C LEU A 213 -5.12 1.16 -1.46
N SER A 214 -4.90 2.43 -1.83
CA SER A 214 -3.66 3.14 -1.52
C SER A 214 -3.78 3.80 -0.15
N ASP A 215 -2.69 3.81 0.62
CA ASP A 215 -2.62 4.53 1.89
C ASP A 215 -2.65 6.06 1.68
N HIS A 216 -2.04 6.56 0.60
CA HIS A 216 -2.06 7.99 0.22
C HIS A 216 -1.83 8.16 -1.28
N GLY A 217 -2.03 9.40 -1.75
CA GLY A 217 -1.70 9.79 -3.11
C GLY A 217 -0.20 10.06 -3.31
N GLU A 218 0.22 10.12 -4.58
CA GLU A 218 1.58 10.44 -5.01
C GLU A 218 1.54 11.42 -6.18
N GLY A 219 2.36 12.46 -6.15
CA GLY A 219 2.54 13.38 -7.29
C GLY A 219 3.65 12.88 -8.20
N VAL A 220 3.35 12.61 -9.47
CA VAL A 220 4.32 12.05 -10.42
C VAL A 220 4.45 12.98 -11.62
N VAL A 221 5.09 14.15 -11.41
CA VAL A 221 5.33 15.15 -12.48
C VAL A 221 4.03 15.53 -13.23
N ASP A 222 2.94 15.72 -12.47
CA ASP A 222 1.64 16.06 -13.06
C ASP A 222 1.35 17.56 -13.02
N TYR A 223 1.64 18.20 -11.89
CA TYR A 223 1.35 19.63 -11.65
C TYR A 223 2.59 20.50 -11.51
N ALA A 224 3.76 19.90 -11.29
CA ALA A 224 5.04 20.57 -11.14
C ALA A 224 6.19 19.69 -11.63
N HIS A 225 7.33 20.29 -11.98
CA HIS A 225 8.56 19.59 -12.36
C HIS A 225 9.27 18.93 -11.17
N ARG A 226 8.50 18.24 -10.35
CA ARG A 226 8.97 17.47 -9.19
C ARG A 226 8.13 16.23 -9.00
N ASN A 227 8.73 15.28 -8.34
CA ASN A 227 8.15 14.00 -7.99
C ASN A 227 8.07 13.88 -6.47
N GLY A 228 7.07 13.17 -5.94
CA GLY A 228 6.90 12.93 -4.52
C GLY A 228 5.79 13.75 -3.85
N ARG A 229 5.81 13.75 -2.53
CA ARG A 229 4.76 14.31 -1.68
C ARG A 229 5.07 15.76 -1.31
N VAL A 230 4.03 16.58 -1.18
CA VAL A 230 4.14 17.87 -0.50
C VAL A 230 3.94 17.63 0.97
N HIS A 231 5.02 17.71 1.74
CA HIS A 231 4.92 17.68 3.22
C HIS A 231 4.36 19.02 3.69
N ASP A 232 3.17 18.98 4.26
CA ASP A 232 2.63 20.12 4.98
C ASP A 232 3.14 20.07 6.42
N ALA A 233 4.06 20.95 6.77
CA ALA A 233 4.69 21.00 8.09
C ALA A 233 3.69 21.31 9.23
N ALA A 234 2.45 21.67 8.92
CA ALA A 234 1.43 22.02 9.90
C ALA A 234 0.74 20.81 10.56
N LEU A 235 0.99 19.58 10.12
CA LEU A 235 0.25 18.39 10.57
C LEU A 235 1.03 17.48 11.54
N SER A 236 2.11 17.95 12.14
CA SER A 236 3.03 17.14 12.96
C SER A 236 2.65 16.92 14.42
N ALA A 237 1.43 17.24 14.86
CA ALA A 237 1.03 17.05 16.26
C ALA A 237 -0.08 15.98 16.37
N ASP A 238 0.27 14.70 16.28
CA ASP A 238 -0.69 13.60 16.45
C ASP A 238 -1.09 13.32 17.91
N GLY A 239 -0.68 14.14 18.87
CA GLY A 239 -1.16 14.10 20.25
C GLY A 239 -0.80 12.84 21.07
N CYS A 240 -0.30 11.80 20.44
CA CYS A 240 0.15 10.58 21.13
C CYS A 240 1.61 10.73 21.52
N ARG A 241 1.89 10.89 22.80
CA ARG A 241 3.24 10.75 23.36
C ARG A 241 3.46 9.30 23.79
N PRO A 242 4.71 8.80 23.71
CA PRO A 242 5.06 7.44 24.10
C PRO A 242 4.77 7.13 25.57
#